data_e259e5d791bca5ede1b189b166c8593a
#
_entry.id   e259e5d791bca5ede1b189b166c8593a
#
_cell.length_a   1.000
_cell.length_b   1.000
_cell.length_c   1.000
_cell.angle_alpha   90.00
_cell.angle_beta   90.00
_cell.angle_gamma   90.00
#
_symmetry.space_group_name_H-M   'P 1'
#
loop_
_entity.id
_entity.type
_entity.pdbx_description
1 polymer ?
#
loop_
_entity_poly.entity_id
_entity_poly.type
_entity_poly.pdbx_seq_one_letter_code
_entity_poly.pdbx_strand_id
1 'polypeptide(L)'
;GTSSLDDVIDFHVKFERIHPFQDGNGRVGRLLMLWQCLQNRIVPFIISEELRLFYYRGIHKWGRVNEFMQDTCLTAQDNYKALLDYFKIKY
;
A
#
# COMPACT_ATOMS: atom_id res chain seq x y z
N GLY A 1 -13.31 8.46 -7.16
CA GLY A 1 -12.14 8.23 -7.96
C GLY A 1 -12.20 6.97 -8.76
N THR A 2 -11.38 6.88 -9.79
CA THR A 2 -11.38 5.77 -10.74
C THR A 2 -10.05 5.02 -10.78
N SER A 3 -9.10 5.35 -9.90
CA SER A 3 -7.80 4.67 -9.87
C SER A 3 -7.95 3.25 -9.34
N SER A 4 -7.22 2.33 -9.94
CA SER A 4 -7.13 0.95 -9.45
C SER A 4 -6.08 0.85 -8.35
N LEU A 5 -6.04 -0.31 -7.69
CA LEU A 5 -4.98 -0.60 -6.72
C LEU A 5 -3.59 -0.48 -7.39
N ASP A 6 -3.43 -0.98 -8.60
CA ASP A 6 -2.16 -0.88 -9.32
C ASP A 6 -1.76 0.57 -9.56
N ASP A 7 -2.71 1.46 -9.89
CA ASP A 7 -2.44 2.88 -10.06
C ASP A 7 -1.95 3.51 -8.76
N VAL A 8 -2.59 3.16 -7.65
CA VAL A 8 -2.20 3.64 -6.32
C VAL A 8 -0.80 3.15 -5.96
N ILE A 9 -0.50 1.89 -6.21
CA ILE A 9 0.83 1.33 -5.96
C ILE A 9 1.88 2.03 -6.83
N ASP A 10 1.58 2.23 -8.11
CA ASP A 10 2.52 2.88 -9.03
C ASP A 10 2.87 4.29 -8.57
N PHE A 11 1.89 5.07 -8.15
CA PHE A 11 2.14 6.40 -7.58
C PHE A 11 2.99 6.30 -6.32
N HIS A 12 2.67 5.37 -5.42
CA HIS A 12 3.39 5.18 -4.18
C HIS A 12 4.86 4.83 -4.42
N VAL A 13 5.12 3.90 -5.33
CA VAL A 13 6.50 3.49 -5.66
C VAL A 13 7.28 4.65 -6.26
N LYS A 14 6.68 5.41 -7.17
CA LYS A 14 7.32 6.58 -7.76
C LYS A 14 7.62 7.64 -6.72
N PHE A 15 6.70 7.88 -5.79
CA PHE A 15 6.90 8.81 -4.68
C PHE A 15 8.10 8.39 -3.84
N GLU A 16 8.19 7.11 -3.47
CA GLU A 16 9.29 6.60 -2.67
C GLU A 16 10.64 6.71 -3.40
N ARG A 17 10.65 6.52 -4.72
CA ARG A 17 11.87 6.63 -5.54
C ARG A 17 12.36 8.07 -5.69
N ILE A 18 11.44 9.03 -5.72
CA ILE A 18 11.80 10.45 -5.85
C ILE A 18 12.41 10.99 -4.56
N HIS A 19 11.97 10.50 -3.41
CA HIS A 19 12.41 10.99 -2.10
C HIS A 19 12.29 12.52 -2.00
N PRO A 20 11.06 13.08 -2.11
CA PRO A 20 10.88 14.54 -2.17
C PRO A 20 11.25 15.26 -0.89
N PHE A 21 11.38 14.58 0.24
CA PHE A 21 11.75 15.15 1.52
C PHE A 21 13.09 14.60 1.98
N GLN A 22 13.79 15.33 2.85
CA GLN A 22 15.01 14.83 3.47
C GLN A 22 14.72 13.66 4.41
N ASP A 23 13.55 13.69 5.05
CA ASP A 23 13.17 12.75 6.08
C ASP A 23 11.67 12.50 6.00
N GLY A 24 11.24 11.35 6.50
CA GLY A 24 9.83 11.02 6.57
C GLY A 24 9.17 10.59 5.26
N ASN A 25 9.94 10.35 4.19
CA ASN A 25 9.37 9.95 2.90
C ASN A 25 8.48 8.71 2.99
N GLY A 26 8.93 7.69 3.71
CA GLY A 26 8.17 6.46 3.87
C GLY A 26 6.84 6.68 4.57
N ARG A 27 6.83 7.49 5.63
CA ARG A 27 5.61 7.81 6.37
C ARG A 27 4.61 8.55 5.52
N VAL A 28 5.07 9.60 4.82
CA VAL A 28 4.21 10.41 3.96
C VAL A 28 3.69 9.57 2.81
N GLY A 29 4.56 8.78 2.18
CA GLY A 29 4.16 7.91 1.06
C GLY A 29 3.08 6.91 1.46
N ARG A 30 3.23 6.27 2.62
CA ARG A 30 2.23 5.31 3.11
C ARG A 30 0.91 5.99 3.49
N LEU A 31 0.96 7.20 4.05
CA LEU A 31 -0.27 7.96 4.33
C LEU A 31 -0.97 8.37 3.04
N LEU A 32 -0.23 8.79 2.02
CA LEU A 32 -0.81 9.11 0.72
C LEU A 32 -1.46 7.89 0.08
N MET A 33 -0.81 6.73 0.19
CA MET A 33 -1.35 5.49 -0.33
C MET A 33 -2.67 5.11 0.35
N LEU A 34 -2.72 5.23 1.68
CA LEU A 34 -3.95 5.00 2.45
C LEU A 34 -5.05 5.94 2.00
N TRP A 35 -4.73 7.23 1.89
CA TRP A 35 -5.70 8.24 1.46
C TRP A 35 -6.23 7.96 0.07
N GLN A 36 -5.37 7.59 -0.87
CA GLN A 36 -5.79 7.25 -2.23
C GLN A 36 -6.68 6.01 -2.27
N CYS A 37 -6.41 5.01 -1.44
CA CYS A 37 -7.30 3.85 -1.31
C CYS A 37 -8.70 4.29 -0.88
N LEU A 38 -8.79 5.13 0.14
CA LEU A 38 -10.08 5.64 0.62
C LEU A 38 -10.80 6.45 -0.45
N GLN A 39 -10.07 7.28 -1.18
CA GLN A 39 -10.63 8.11 -2.26
C GLN A 39 -11.19 7.28 -3.41
N ASN A 40 -10.59 6.14 -3.68
CA ASN A 40 -10.92 5.32 -4.84
C ASN A 40 -11.73 4.07 -4.47
N ARG A 41 -12.26 4.01 -3.25
CA ARG A 41 -13.06 2.88 -2.76
C ARG A 41 -12.31 1.56 -2.84
N ILE A 42 -11.01 1.62 -2.67
CA ILE A 42 -10.13 0.46 -2.55
C ILE A 42 -10.03 0.12 -1.07
N VAL A 43 -10.10 -1.16 -0.71
CA VAL A 43 -9.94 -1.56 0.69
C VAL A 43 -8.59 -1.06 1.18
N PRO A 44 -8.55 -0.20 2.21
CA PRO A 44 -7.29 0.30 2.72
C PRO A 44 -6.51 -0.79 3.43
N PHE A 45 -5.22 -0.54 3.62
CA PHE A 45 -4.36 -1.50 4.29
C PHE A 45 -3.17 -0.79 4.91
N ILE A 46 -2.55 -1.47 5.85
CA ILE A 46 -1.35 -1.00 6.53
C ILE A 46 -0.28 -2.06 6.33
N ILE A 47 0.93 -1.63 6.00
CA ILE A 47 2.06 -2.53 5.91
C ILE A 47 2.57 -2.80 7.31
N SER A 48 2.25 -3.98 7.84
CA SER A 48 2.68 -4.39 9.16
C SER A 48 4.17 -4.72 9.18
N GLU A 49 4.73 -4.85 10.38
CA GLU A 49 6.12 -5.24 10.57
C GLU A 49 6.43 -6.58 9.89
N GLU A 50 5.46 -7.50 9.93
CA GLU A 50 5.62 -8.83 9.31
C GLU A 50 5.74 -8.76 7.79
N LEU A 51 5.12 -7.75 7.16
CA LEU A 51 5.13 -7.58 5.71
C LEU A 51 6.24 -6.65 5.22
N ARG A 52 7.01 -6.06 6.12
CA ARG A 52 7.96 -5.00 5.78
C ARG A 52 8.99 -5.42 4.73
N LEU A 53 9.60 -6.58 4.89
CA LEU A 53 10.61 -7.05 3.94
C LEU A 53 10.00 -7.34 2.57
N PHE A 54 8.81 -7.91 2.54
CA PHE A 54 8.09 -8.16 1.29
C PHE A 54 7.71 -6.84 0.60
N TYR A 55 7.33 -5.85 1.39
CA TYR A 55 7.01 -4.51 0.89
C TYR A 55 8.24 -3.85 0.24
N TYR A 56 9.39 -3.90 0.89
CA TYR A 56 10.61 -3.33 0.31
C TYR A 56 11.03 -4.06 -0.97
N ARG A 57 10.89 -5.37 -1.00
CA ARG A 57 11.12 -6.15 -2.21
C ARG A 57 10.16 -5.71 -3.32
N GLY A 58 8.91 -5.50 -2.98
CA GLY A 58 7.90 -5.05 -3.93
C GLY A 58 8.23 -3.70 -4.53
N ILE A 59 8.67 -2.75 -3.71
CA ILE A 59 9.11 -1.43 -4.19
C ILE A 59 10.29 -1.58 -5.14
N HIS A 60 11.28 -2.37 -4.76
CA HIS A 60 12.51 -2.55 -5.55
C HIS A 60 12.22 -3.17 -6.91
N LYS A 61 11.28 -4.10 -6.97
CA LYS A 61 10.97 -4.86 -8.20
C LYS A 61 9.82 -4.27 -9.03
N TRP A 62 9.14 -3.24 -8.53
CA TRP A 62 8.02 -2.65 -9.27
C TRP A 62 8.50 -2.13 -10.63
N GLY A 63 7.75 -2.49 -11.67
CA GLY A 63 8.12 -2.20 -13.05
C GLY A 63 8.76 -3.40 -13.75
N ARG A 64 9.28 -4.37 -13.00
CA ARG A 64 9.84 -5.62 -13.53
C ARG A 64 9.00 -6.81 -13.14
N VAL A 65 8.78 -6.99 -11.82
CA VAL A 65 7.95 -8.06 -11.25
C VAL A 65 6.96 -7.39 -10.31
N ASN A 66 5.80 -7.04 -10.83
CA ASN A 66 4.79 -6.31 -10.05
C ASN A 66 4.06 -7.21 -9.06
N GLU A 67 4.06 -8.51 -9.28
CA GLU A 67 3.37 -9.47 -8.44
C GLU A 67 3.84 -9.43 -6.99
N PHE A 68 5.11 -9.15 -6.74
CA PHE A 68 5.61 -9.06 -5.36
C PHE A 68 4.85 -8.01 -4.56
N MET A 69 4.70 -6.81 -5.11
CA MET A 69 3.96 -5.75 -4.42
C MET A 69 2.47 -6.02 -4.40
N GLN A 70 1.91 -6.51 -5.50
CA GLN A 70 0.49 -6.85 -5.58
C GLN A 70 0.11 -7.87 -4.51
N ASP A 71 0.89 -8.95 -4.38
CA ASP A 71 0.63 -9.99 -3.38
C ASP A 71 0.75 -9.44 -1.96
N THR A 72 1.75 -8.59 -1.71
CA THR A 72 1.93 -7.97 -0.40
C THR A 72 0.75 -7.08 -0.04
N CYS A 73 0.28 -6.27 -0.98
CA CYS A 73 -0.86 -5.39 -0.74
C CYS A 73 -2.16 -6.18 -0.56
N LEU A 74 -2.36 -7.24 -1.33
CA LEU A 74 -3.54 -8.10 -1.17
C LEU A 74 -3.54 -8.78 0.20
N THR A 75 -2.39 -9.26 0.65
CA THR A 75 -2.26 -9.83 2.00
C THR A 75 -2.57 -8.79 3.06
N ALA A 76 -2.06 -7.57 2.90
CA ALA A 76 -2.33 -6.48 3.83
C ALA A 76 -3.81 -6.11 3.85
N GLN A 77 -4.48 -6.11 2.70
CA GLN A 77 -5.92 -5.88 2.61
C GLN A 77 -6.72 -6.97 3.33
N ASP A 78 -6.32 -8.23 3.14
CA ASP A 78 -6.97 -9.36 3.81
C ASP A 78 -6.83 -9.26 5.33
N ASN A 79 -5.65 -8.88 5.80
CA ASN A 79 -5.39 -8.66 7.23
C ASN A 79 -6.26 -7.52 7.78
N TYR A 80 -6.42 -6.45 7.01
CA TYR A 80 -7.25 -5.31 7.40
C TYR A 80 -8.73 -5.72 7.50
N LYS A 81 -9.22 -6.46 6.50
CA LYS A 81 -10.60 -6.98 6.53
C LYS A 81 -10.84 -7.90 7.72
N ALA A 82 -9.89 -8.80 8.00
CA ALA A 82 -9.99 -9.70 9.14
C ALA A 82 -10.08 -8.92 10.45
N LEU A 83 -9.33 -7.83 10.57
CA LEU A 83 -9.37 -6.97 11.75
C LEU A 83 -10.73 -6.28 11.89
N LEU A 84 -11.28 -5.78 10.79
CA LEU A 84 -12.61 -5.17 10.79
C LEU A 84 -13.69 -6.18 11.16
N ASP A 85 -13.59 -7.40 10.63
CA ASP A 85 -14.53 -8.48 10.96
C ASP A 85 -14.45 -8.84 12.45
N TYR A 86 -13.25 -8.90 12.99
CA TYR A 86 -13.02 -9.18 14.41
C TYR A 86 -13.75 -8.16 15.29
N PHE A 87 -13.68 -6.88 14.92
CA PHE A 87 -14.33 -5.80 15.65
C PHE A 87 -15.77 -5.54 15.17
N LYS A 88 -16.28 -6.34 14.25
CA LYS A 88 -17.63 -6.22 13.68
C LYS A 88 -17.89 -4.84 13.05
N ILE A 89 -16.87 -4.30 12.39
CA ILE A 89 -16.96 -3.02 11.70
C ILE A 89 -17.25 -3.31 10.22
N LYS A 90 -18.24 -2.60 9.68
CA LYS A 90 -18.58 -2.71 8.24
C LYS A 90 -17.57 -1.93 7.39
N TYR A 91 -17.21 -2.53 6.26
CA TYR A 91 -16.29 -1.89 5.31
C TYR A 91 -16.80 -1.88 3.88
#